data_59614048f3e6f1fe139e83c514a38d66
#
_entry.id   59614048f3e6f1fe139e83c514a38d66
#
_cell.length_a   1.000
_cell.length_b   1.000
_cell.length_c   1.000
_cell.angle_alpha   90.00
_cell.angle_beta   90.00
_cell.angle_gamma   90.00
#
_symmetry.space_group_name_H-M   'P 1'
#
loop_
_entity.id
_entity.type
_entity.pdbx_description
1 polymer ?
#
loop_
_entity_poly.entity_id
_entity_poly.type
_entity_poly.pdbx_seq_one_letter_code
_entity_poly.pdbx_strand_id
1 'polypeptide(L)'
;SFTKTEAFIGQKAELVFPGHYEEAVENTPARILYTQHHGSGNNYRQCFLAKELDYEKYDELFSMAVVMEKLPVLIDLCFRRLLFPIRLSTRGETAYQGYIRSHLEEIVPYLIKNEQIEGIRLISGEKLWTPEGLDLAIECASDEQKPEILSLLMNERQQMQPVRKKKFVL
;
A
#
# COMPACT_ATOMS: atom_id res chain seq x y z
N SER A 1 4.88 -10.91 8.44
CA SER A 1 3.97 -12.06 8.50
C SER A 1 2.56 -11.66 8.14
N PHE A 2 1.93 -12.45 7.30
CA PHE A 2 0.54 -12.28 6.88
C PHE A 2 -0.39 -12.99 7.85
N THR A 3 -1.40 -12.30 8.34
CA THR A 3 -2.48 -12.94 9.10
C THR A 3 -3.78 -12.76 8.34
N LYS A 4 -4.40 -13.88 7.92
CA LYS A 4 -5.76 -13.87 7.38
C LYS A 4 -6.72 -14.00 8.55
N THR A 5 -7.60 -13.07 8.67
CA THR A 5 -8.68 -13.13 9.67
C THR A 5 -10.01 -13.17 8.92
N GLU A 6 -10.74 -14.24 9.05
CA GLU A 6 -12.12 -14.30 8.58
C GLU A 6 -12.99 -13.61 9.63
N ALA A 7 -13.53 -12.46 9.28
CA ALA A 7 -14.41 -11.72 10.15
C ALA A 7 -15.78 -11.56 9.48
N PHE A 8 -16.82 -12.03 10.13
CA PHE A 8 -18.23 -11.79 9.88
C PHE A 8 -18.78 -12.09 8.49
N ILE A 9 -19.62 -13.12 8.41
CA ILE A 9 -20.57 -13.41 7.31
C ILE A 9 -19.92 -13.30 5.91
N GLY A 10 -18.93 -14.16 5.63
CA GLY A 10 -18.34 -14.26 4.30
C GLY A 10 -17.42 -13.12 3.87
N GLN A 11 -17.15 -12.14 4.73
CA GLN A 11 -16.16 -11.08 4.47
C GLN A 11 -14.79 -11.51 4.96
N LYS A 12 -13.78 -11.28 4.11
CA LYS A 12 -12.39 -11.64 4.37
C LYS A 12 -11.58 -10.37 4.62
N ALA A 13 -10.85 -10.33 5.73
CA ALA A 13 -9.82 -9.34 5.95
C ALA A 13 -8.43 -9.94 5.75
N GLU A 14 -7.56 -9.23 5.07
CA GLU A 14 -6.13 -9.54 5.01
C GLU A 14 -5.34 -8.42 5.67
N LEU A 15 -4.62 -8.77 6.72
CA LEU A 15 -3.88 -7.81 7.52
C LEU A 15 -2.41 -8.15 7.53
N VAL A 16 -1.60 -7.11 7.48
CA VAL A 16 -0.14 -7.22 7.55
C VAL A 16 0.33 -6.79 8.92
N PHE A 17 1.12 -7.64 9.56
CA PHE A 17 1.78 -7.31 10.81
C PHE A 17 3.28 -7.19 10.54
N PRO A 18 3.82 -5.98 10.54
CA PRO A 18 5.24 -5.75 10.34
C PRO A 18 6.09 -6.54 11.33
N GLY A 19 7.29 -6.90 10.90
CA GLY A 19 8.26 -7.54 11.77
C GLY A 19 8.69 -6.63 12.92
N HIS A 20 8.96 -7.23 14.05
CA HIS A 20 9.52 -6.54 15.20
C HIS A 20 10.66 -7.40 15.76
N TYR A 21 11.79 -6.79 16.03
CA TYR A 21 12.88 -7.44 16.72
C TYR A 21 13.53 -6.49 17.71
N GLU A 22 14.10 -7.08 18.74
CA GLU A 22 14.84 -6.39 19.78
C GLU A 22 16.31 -6.73 19.63
N GLU A 23 17.15 -5.76 19.67
CA GLU A 23 18.60 -5.91 19.63
C GLU A 23 19.21 -5.36 20.91
N ALA A 24 20.02 -6.20 21.56
CA ALA A 24 20.81 -5.75 22.69
C ALA A 24 22.07 -5.05 22.18
N VAL A 25 22.22 -3.78 22.49
CA VAL A 25 23.36 -2.97 22.06
C VAL A 25 24.23 -2.65 23.27
N GLU A 26 25.52 -2.98 23.15
CA GLU A 26 26.49 -2.61 24.16
C GLU A 26 27.04 -1.20 23.87
N ASN A 27 26.89 -0.31 24.84
CA ASN A 27 27.42 1.03 24.76
C ASN A 27 28.70 1.13 25.58
N THR A 28 29.83 1.27 24.91
CA THR A 28 31.14 1.53 25.53
C THR A 28 31.30 3.05 25.74
N PRO A 29 31.89 3.57 26.86
CA PRO A 29 32.84 2.90 27.74
C PRO A 29 32.23 2.24 29.00
N ALA A 30 30.94 2.41 29.28
CA ALA A 30 30.35 1.95 30.54
C ALA A 30 29.77 0.53 30.52
N ARG A 31 29.86 -0.20 29.41
CA ARG A 31 29.24 -1.53 29.20
C ARG A 31 27.76 -1.56 29.56
N ILE A 32 27.03 -0.51 29.24
CA ILE A 32 25.60 -0.46 29.44
C ILE A 32 24.93 -1.20 28.28
N LEU A 33 24.26 -2.30 28.59
CA LEU A 33 23.40 -2.98 27.64
C LEU A 33 22.04 -2.32 27.63
N TYR A 34 21.57 -1.91 26.47
CA TYR A 34 20.20 -1.45 26.30
C TYR A 34 19.55 -2.16 25.11
N THR A 35 18.25 -2.30 25.13
CA THR A 35 17.49 -2.95 24.08
C THR A 35 17.00 -1.91 23.09
N GLN A 36 17.35 -2.07 21.82
CA GLN A 36 16.78 -1.28 20.75
C GLN A 36 15.61 -2.03 20.11
N HIS A 37 14.52 -1.33 19.92
CA HIS A 37 13.35 -1.85 19.26
C HIS A 37 13.35 -1.43 17.79
N HIS A 38 13.18 -2.39 16.89
CA HIS A 38 13.17 -2.17 15.45
C HIS A 38 11.83 -2.61 14.84
N GLY A 39 11.31 -1.76 13.92
CA GLY A 39 10.04 -2.01 13.25
C GLY A 39 8.81 -1.60 14.06
N SER A 40 7.68 -1.55 13.39
CA SER A 40 6.40 -1.13 13.98
C SER A 40 5.55 -2.30 14.51
N GLY A 41 6.01 -3.54 14.34
CA GLY A 41 5.24 -4.75 14.58
C GLY A 41 4.67 -4.88 16.00
N ASN A 42 5.40 -4.43 17.02
CA ASN A 42 4.92 -4.47 18.40
C ASN A 42 3.68 -3.59 18.59
N ASN A 43 3.66 -2.42 17.98
CA ASN A 43 2.52 -1.52 18.05
C ASN A 43 1.29 -2.09 17.33
N TYR A 44 1.49 -2.70 16.16
CA TYR A 44 0.41 -3.38 15.44
C TYR A 44 -0.17 -4.56 16.21
N ARG A 45 0.65 -5.31 16.95
CA ARG A 45 0.18 -6.40 17.81
C ARG A 45 -0.75 -5.92 18.92
N GLN A 46 -0.57 -4.69 19.39
CA GLN A 46 -1.43 -4.10 20.42
C GLN A 46 -2.86 -3.81 19.91
N CYS A 47 -3.11 -3.90 18.62
CA CYS A 47 -4.46 -3.78 18.07
C CYS A 47 -5.35 -4.97 18.42
N PHE A 48 -4.78 -6.09 18.86
CA PHE A 48 -5.54 -7.23 19.36
C PHE A 48 -5.84 -7.04 20.84
N LEU A 49 -7.00 -6.51 21.14
CA LEU A 49 -7.53 -6.40 22.49
C LEU A 49 -8.61 -7.47 22.70
N ALA A 50 -8.45 -8.31 23.73
CA ALA A 50 -9.46 -9.28 24.16
C ALA A 50 -10.02 -10.19 23.03
N LYS A 51 -9.16 -10.68 22.15
CA LYS A 51 -9.48 -11.55 20.98
C LYS A 51 -10.16 -10.88 19.80
N GLU A 52 -10.46 -9.59 19.86
CA GLU A 52 -10.97 -8.83 18.74
C GLU A 52 -9.92 -7.86 18.22
N LEU A 53 -9.89 -7.65 16.87
CA LEU A 53 -9.01 -6.69 16.25
C LEU A 53 -9.65 -5.31 16.25
N ASP A 54 -8.94 -4.34 16.77
CA ASP A 54 -9.29 -2.93 16.64
C ASP A 54 -8.78 -2.39 15.28
N TYR A 55 -9.67 -2.39 14.29
CA TYR A 55 -9.35 -1.93 12.94
C TYR A 55 -9.02 -0.44 12.89
N GLU A 56 -9.69 0.38 13.67
CA GLU A 56 -9.42 1.83 13.71
C GLU A 56 -8.02 2.11 14.22
N LYS A 57 -7.65 1.48 15.33
CA LYS A 57 -6.29 1.57 15.88
C LYS A 57 -5.24 1.03 14.91
N TYR A 58 -5.53 -0.07 14.21
CA TYR A 58 -4.66 -0.62 13.18
C TYR A 58 -4.40 0.41 12.07
N ASP A 59 -5.45 1.05 11.57
CA ASP A 59 -5.33 2.04 10.50
C ASP A 59 -4.63 3.32 10.96
N GLU A 60 -4.83 3.75 12.21
CA GLU A 60 -4.14 4.91 12.80
C GLU A 60 -2.62 4.74 12.90
N LEU A 61 -2.15 3.51 13.05
CA LEU A 61 -0.72 3.21 13.11
C LEU A 61 0.01 3.37 11.79
N PHE A 62 -0.69 3.56 10.69
CA PHE A 62 -0.09 3.68 9.36
C PHE A 62 0.88 4.87 9.25
N SER A 63 0.53 6.00 9.85
CA SER A 63 1.41 7.19 9.85
C SER A 63 2.77 6.92 10.50
N MET A 64 2.78 6.10 11.55
CA MET A 64 4.02 5.66 12.20
C MET A 64 4.77 4.65 11.32
N ALA A 65 4.04 3.72 10.70
CA ALA A 65 4.64 2.73 9.81
C ALA A 65 5.37 3.38 8.62
N VAL A 66 4.82 4.46 8.07
CA VAL A 66 5.46 5.23 6.98
C VAL A 66 6.88 5.70 7.37
N VAL A 67 7.10 6.03 8.63
CA VAL A 67 8.41 6.45 9.13
C VAL A 67 9.34 5.26 9.40
N MET A 68 8.81 4.14 9.86
CA MET A 68 9.59 3.03 10.40
C MET A 68 9.83 1.89 9.43
N GLU A 69 8.96 1.73 8.43
CA GLU A 69 8.95 0.56 7.58
C GLU A 69 9.44 0.85 6.16
N LYS A 70 9.90 -0.19 5.49
CA LYS A 70 10.33 -0.12 4.09
C LYS A 70 9.13 -0.19 3.14
N LEU A 71 9.33 0.28 1.92
CA LEU A 71 8.32 0.35 0.87
C LEU A 71 7.50 -0.94 0.68
N PRO A 72 8.08 -2.16 0.61
CA PRO A 72 7.28 -3.38 0.43
C PRO A 72 6.24 -3.60 1.52
N VAL A 73 6.59 -3.31 2.78
CA VAL A 73 5.67 -3.43 3.93
C VAL A 73 4.57 -2.39 3.83
N LEU A 74 4.90 -1.16 3.47
CA LEU A 74 3.93 -0.07 3.32
C LEU A 74 2.95 -0.34 2.18
N ILE A 75 3.41 -0.91 1.07
CA ILE A 75 2.55 -1.35 -0.03
C ILE A 75 1.57 -2.40 0.47
N ASP A 76 2.04 -3.43 1.17
CA ASP A 76 1.18 -4.47 1.71
C ASP A 76 0.15 -3.92 2.69
N LEU A 77 0.56 -3.02 3.60
CA LEU A 77 -0.36 -2.36 4.54
C LEU A 77 -1.49 -1.61 3.82
N CYS A 78 -1.13 -0.74 2.88
CA CYS A 78 -2.10 0.06 2.13
C CYS A 78 -3.04 -0.78 1.27
N PHE A 79 -2.46 -1.65 0.44
CA PHE A 79 -3.23 -2.36 -0.56
C PHE A 79 -4.14 -3.41 0.05
N ARG A 80 -3.71 -4.10 1.11
CA ARG A 80 -4.56 -5.08 1.78
C ARG A 80 -5.76 -4.45 2.46
N ARG A 81 -5.58 -3.29 3.09
CA ARG A 81 -6.70 -2.58 3.71
C ARG A 81 -7.68 -2.04 2.68
N LEU A 82 -7.21 -1.55 1.55
CA LEU A 82 -8.08 -1.05 0.47
C LEU A 82 -8.75 -2.18 -0.30
N LEU A 83 -8.08 -3.31 -0.51
CA LEU A 83 -8.67 -4.49 -1.15
C LEU A 83 -9.72 -5.19 -0.27
N PHE A 84 -9.53 -5.17 1.04
CA PHE A 84 -10.42 -5.79 2.02
C PHE A 84 -10.84 -4.78 3.09
N PRO A 85 -11.71 -3.80 2.75
CA PRO A 85 -11.97 -2.63 3.56
C PRO A 85 -12.96 -2.88 4.72
N ILE A 86 -12.78 -3.97 5.45
CA ILE A 86 -13.62 -4.28 6.61
C ILE A 86 -13.41 -3.22 7.68
N ARG A 87 -14.48 -2.57 8.11
CA ARG A 87 -14.48 -1.50 9.12
C ARG A 87 -13.44 -0.42 8.85
N LEU A 88 -13.18 -0.15 7.56
CA LEU A 88 -12.30 0.94 7.16
C LEU A 88 -13.04 2.27 7.26
N SER A 89 -12.54 3.15 8.12
CA SER A 89 -13.09 4.52 8.24
C SER A 89 -12.74 5.36 7.02
N THR A 90 -13.52 6.41 6.76
CA THR A 90 -13.20 7.40 5.73
C THR A 90 -11.82 8.01 5.94
N ARG A 91 -11.43 8.26 7.19
CA ARG A 91 -10.12 8.79 7.54
C ARG A 91 -8.99 7.82 7.19
N GLY A 92 -9.17 6.53 7.51
CA GLY A 92 -8.21 5.48 7.16
C GLY A 92 -8.08 5.30 5.66
N GLU A 93 -9.19 5.23 4.95
CA GLU A 93 -9.23 5.15 3.49
C GLU A 93 -8.49 6.32 2.84
N THR A 94 -8.78 7.54 3.27
CA THR A 94 -8.12 8.75 2.77
C THR A 94 -6.61 8.72 3.02
N ALA A 95 -6.17 8.23 4.17
CA ALA A 95 -4.75 8.12 4.50
C ALA A 95 -4.02 7.13 3.58
N TYR A 96 -4.60 5.96 3.35
CA TYR A 96 -4.02 4.95 2.45
C TYR A 96 -4.01 5.42 1.00
N GLN A 97 -5.12 5.97 0.51
CA GLN A 97 -5.21 6.51 -0.85
C GLN A 97 -4.24 7.66 -1.07
N GLY A 98 -4.14 8.57 -0.11
CA GLY A 98 -3.23 9.71 -0.16
C GLY A 98 -1.77 9.28 -0.23
N TYR A 99 -1.39 8.26 0.55
CA TYR A 99 -0.05 7.70 0.50
C TYR A 99 0.27 7.12 -0.88
N ILE A 100 -0.60 6.30 -1.42
CA ILE A 100 -0.42 5.69 -2.75
C ILE A 100 -0.25 6.77 -3.82
N ARG A 101 -1.16 7.74 -3.84
CA ARG A 101 -1.14 8.83 -4.83
C ARG A 101 0.13 9.66 -4.77
N SER A 102 0.63 9.91 -3.56
CA SER A 102 1.85 10.70 -3.35
C SER A 102 3.14 9.93 -3.64
N HIS A 103 3.09 8.61 -3.71
CA HIS A 103 4.27 7.74 -3.86
C HIS A 103 4.19 6.83 -5.08
N LEU A 104 3.43 7.21 -6.10
CA LEU A 104 3.29 6.42 -7.34
C LEU A 104 4.64 6.14 -8.00
N GLU A 105 5.58 7.09 -7.97
CA GLU A 105 6.91 6.93 -8.54
C GLU A 105 7.71 5.78 -7.93
N GLU A 106 7.47 5.48 -6.68
CA GLU A 106 8.14 4.38 -5.95
C GLU A 106 7.31 3.09 -6.01
N ILE A 107 6.01 3.20 -5.83
CA ILE A 107 5.08 2.06 -5.76
C ILE A 107 4.94 1.36 -7.10
N VAL A 108 4.76 2.11 -8.16
CA VAL A 108 4.45 1.56 -9.49
C VAL A 108 5.56 0.68 -10.05
N PRO A 109 6.84 1.09 -10.05
CA PRO A 109 7.91 0.20 -10.48
C PRO A 109 7.99 -1.09 -9.68
N TYR A 110 7.75 -1.02 -8.38
CA TYR A 110 7.71 -2.20 -7.51
C TYR A 110 6.58 -3.16 -7.91
N LEU A 111 5.37 -2.66 -8.12
CA LEU A 111 4.23 -3.47 -8.54
C LEU A 111 4.45 -4.13 -9.90
N ILE A 112 5.02 -3.40 -10.84
CA ILE A 112 5.27 -3.90 -12.20
C ILE A 112 6.36 -4.96 -12.20
N LYS A 113 7.48 -4.74 -11.53
CA LYS A 113 8.57 -5.71 -11.41
C LYS A 113 8.15 -7.01 -10.74
N ASN A 114 7.28 -6.92 -9.76
CA ASN A 114 6.78 -8.07 -9.02
C ASN A 114 5.47 -8.64 -9.60
N GLU A 115 5.06 -8.19 -10.77
CA GLU A 115 3.85 -8.65 -11.47
C GLU A 115 2.58 -8.59 -10.60
N GLN A 116 2.48 -7.60 -9.73
CA GLN A 116 1.34 -7.41 -8.84
C GLN A 116 0.22 -6.65 -9.56
N ILE A 117 -0.44 -7.33 -10.47
CA ILE A 117 -1.50 -6.77 -11.31
C ILE A 117 -2.70 -6.27 -10.49
N GLU A 118 -3.01 -6.92 -9.38
CA GLU A 118 -4.10 -6.51 -8.48
C GLU A 118 -3.86 -5.13 -7.88
N GLY A 119 -2.60 -4.80 -7.59
CA GLY A 119 -2.22 -3.46 -7.13
C GLY A 119 -2.45 -2.40 -8.21
N ILE A 120 -2.10 -2.69 -9.44
CA ILE A 120 -2.35 -1.80 -10.59
C ILE A 120 -3.85 -1.59 -10.78
N ARG A 121 -4.65 -2.66 -10.71
CA ARG A 121 -6.11 -2.58 -10.81
C ARG A 121 -6.73 -1.77 -9.69
N LEU A 122 -6.20 -1.89 -8.48
CA LEU A 122 -6.65 -1.09 -7.33
C LEU A 122 -6.44 0.40 -7.58
N ILE A 123 -5.25 0.79 -8.03
CA ILE A 123 -4.93 2.19 -8.33
C ILE A 123 -5.92 2.76 -9.36
N SER A 124 -6.22 2.01 -10.40
CA SER A 124 -7.19 2.39 -11.43
C SER A 124 -8.63 2.44 -10.87
N GLY A 125 -9.04 1.43 -10.14
CA GLY A 125 -10.38 1.34 -9.56
C GLY A 125 -10.69 2.44 -8.54
N GLU A 126 -9.71 2.81 -7.73
CA GLU A 126 -9.79 3.88 -6.74
C GLU A 126 -9.50 5.27 -7.33
N LYS A 127 -9.22 5.34 -8.63
CA LYS A 127 -8.92 6.59 -9.35
C LYS A 127 -7.75 7.37 -8.75
N LEU A 128 -6.69 6.66 -8.42
CA LEU A 128 -5.51 7.22 -7.77
C LEU A 128 -4.40 7.65 -8.74
N TRP A 129 -4.56 7.40 -10.04
CA TRP A 129 -3.58 7.81 -11.04
C TRP A 129 -3.48 9.33 -11.16
N THR A 130 -2.24 9.82 -11.17
CA THR A 130 -1.90 11.13 -11.70
C THR A 130 -1.44 10.95 -13.15
N PRO A 131 -1.55 11.98 -14.03
CA PRO A 131 -1.03 11.88 -15.40
C PRO A 131 0.44 11.48 -15.45
N GLU A 132 1.26 12.06 -14.60
CA GLU A 132 2.70 11.78 -14.49
C GLU A 132 2.95 10.35 -14.01
N GLY A 133 2.22 9.89 -12.99
CA GLY A 133 2.32 8.53 -12.46
C GLY A 133 1.90 7.48 -13.48
N LEU A 134 0.88 7.75 -14.27
CA LEU A 134 0.41 6.85 -15.33
C LEU A 134 1.42 6.76 -16.48
N ASP A 135 2.00 7.89 -16.90
CA ASP A 135 3.04 7.92 -17.92
C ASP A 135 4.28 7.12 -17.48
N LEU A 136 4.71 7.30 -16.24
CA LEU A 136 5.80 6.52 -15.65
C LEU A 136 5.48 5.01 -15.64
N ALA A 137 4.25 4.66 -15.30
CA ALA A 137 3.81 3.27 -15.28
C ALA A 137 3.85 2.62 -16.67
N ILE A 138 3.39 3.34 -17.68
CA ILE A 138 3.41 2.88 -19.07
C ILE A 138 4.86 2.65 -19.54
N GLU A 139 5.74 3.60 -19.28
CA GLU A 139 7.16 3.47 -19.60
C GLU A 139 7.79 2.26 -18.89
N CYS A 140 7.56 2.13 -17.60
CA CYS A 140 8.08 1.01 -16.81
C CYS A 140 7.56 -0.34 -17.32
N ALA A 141 6.26 -0.47 -17.59
CA ALA A 141 5.68 -1.70 -18.13
C ALA A 141 6.21 -2.07 -19.50
N SER A 142 6.49 -1.07 -20.34
CA SER A 142 7.13 -1.27 -21.65
C SER A 142 8.57 -1.78 -21.48
N ASP A 143 9.36 -1.14 -20.63
CA ASP A 143 10.76 -1.49 -20.40
C ASP A 143 10.91 -2.89 -19.76
N GLU A 144 10.04 -3.23 -18.84
CA GLU A 144 10.02 -4.53 -18.15
C GLU A 144 9.33 -5.62 -19.01
N GLN A 145 8.85 -5.29 -20.17
CA GLN A 145 8.17 -6.22 -21.10
C GLN A 145 6.98 -6.95 -20.45
N LYS A 146 6.07 -6.17 -19.88
CA LYS A 146 4.84 -6.65 -19.22
C LYS A 146 3.62 -6.29 -20.07
N PRO A 147 3.31 -7.04 -21.13
CA PRO A 147 2.28 -6.65 -22.09
C PRO A 147 0.86 -6.59 -21.50
N GLU A 148 0.55 -7.46 -20.57
CA GLU A 148 -0.77 -7.46 -19.90
C GLU A 148 -0.97 -6.20 -19.06
N ILE A 149 0.01 -5.84 -18.26
CA ILE A 149 0.00 -4.61 -17.48
C ILE A 149 -0.02 -3.39 -18.39
N LEU A 150 0.80 -3.38 -19.44
CA LEU A 150 0.85 -2.29 -20.40
C LEU A 150 -0.53 -2.06 -21.05
N SER A 151 -1.23 -3.12 -21.43
CA SER A 151 -2.57 -3.05 -22.00
C SER A 151 -3.58 -2.40 -21.05
N LEU A 152 -3.55 -2.77 -19.76
CA LEU A 152 -4.38 -2.15 -18.74
C LEU A 152 -4.10 -0.66 -18.58
N LEU A 153 -2.83 -0.28 -18.56
CA LEU A 153 -2.41 1.11 -18.41
C LEU A 153 -2.77 1.97 -19.61
N MET A 154 -2.67 1.42 -20.80
CA MET A 154 -3.06 2.12 -22.04
C MET A 154 -4.58 2.36 -22.07
N ASN A 155 -5.38 1.41 -21.63
CA ASN A 155 -6.82 1.60 -21.45
C ASN A 155 -7.14 2.71 -20.46
N GLU A 156 -6.45 2.74 -19.34
CA GLU A 156 -6.62 3.77 -18.30
C GLU A 156 -6.29 5.15 -18.87
N ARG A 157 -5.21 5.26 -19.61
CA ARG A 157 -4.82 6.51 -20.27
C ARG A 157 -5.89 7.04 -21.23
N GLN A 158 -6.51 6.15 -22.01
CA GLN A 158 -7.60 6.52 -22.90
C GLN A 158 -8.82 7.05 -22.14
N GLN A 159 -9.13 6.48 -20.99
CA GLN A 159 -10.24 6.93 -20.13
C GLN A 159 -9.96 8.29 -19.49
N MET A 160 -8.72 8.57 -19.11
CA MET A 160 -8.31 9.85 -18.53
C MET A 160 -8.23 10.99 -19.55
N GLN A 161 -7.99 10.66 -20.80
CA GLN A 161 -8.02 11.62 -21.90
C GLN A 161 -9.34 11.43 -22.67
N PRO A 162 -10.38 12.21 -22.35
CA PRO A 162 -11.60 12.13 -23.13
C PRO A 162 -11.26 12.42 -24.59
N VAL A 163 -11.72 11.54 -25.49
CA VAL A 163 -11.58 11.74 -26.92
C VAL A 163 -12.07 13.15 -27.22
N ARG A 164 -11.18 14.06 -27.60
CA ARG A 164 -11.57 15.35 -28.15
C ARG A 164 -12.48 15.05 -29.35
N LYS A 165 -13.78 15.21 -29.18
CA LYS A 165 -14.69 15.22 -30.30
C LYS A 165 -14.13 16.26 -31.27
N LYS A 166 -13.58 15.79 -32.38
CA LYS A 166 -13.23 16.68 -33.48
C LYS A 166 -14.54 17.40 -33.81
N LYS A 167 -14.64 18.66 -33.42
CA LYS A 167 -15.70 19.52 -33.94
C LYS A 167 -15.37 19.68 -35.41
N PHE A 168 -16.07 18.94 -36.26
CA PHE A 168 -16.10 19.29 -37.67
C PHE A 168 -16.81 20.64 -37.78
N VAL A 169 -16.02 21.69 -37.95
CA VAL A 169 -16.54 22.97 -38.36
C VAL A 169 -16.78 22.83 -39.85
N LEU A 170 -18.02 22.69 -40.21
CA LEU A 170 -18.44 22.92 -41.59
C LEU A 170 -18.34 24.40 -41.92
#